data_60c986f338bc2e90792a31527b1d8b27
#
_entry.id   60c986f338bc2e90792a31527b1d8b27
#
_cell.length_a   1.000
_cell.length_b   1.000
_cell.length_c   1.000
_cell.angle_alpha   90.00
_cell.angle_beta   90.00
_cell.angle_gamma   90.00
#
_symmetry.space_group_name_H-M   'P 1'
#
loop_
_entity.id
_entity.type
_entity.pdbx_description
1 polymer ?
#
loop_
_entity_poly.entity_id
_entity_poly.type
_entity_poly.pdbx_seq_one_letter_code
_entity_poly.pdbx_strand_id
1 'polypeptide(L)'
;MTTPETTDARWTRAACTPSTADRTAALIAAMFATGADGVHEDGATLVTHLAPTADVERFLAALRAADPASGIALSPLEPIDWSTKWRDRITAHRLGALTVTPPWLAAGHEPATTIVIEPAMAFGTGEHPTTRGVVRLLQAIPLAGASVADLGAGSAVLAIAAARLGAARVFAIEHDADSIGNAELNVTTNGVADRVAVLEGDAQLLLPLVAPVQVILANIISSVLLELLPLLGASLAPDGVMILSGILREEREMMVSALEAAGWRIDAEDAEEQWWSVRVRR
;
A
#
# COMPACT_ATOMS: atom_id res chain seq x y z
N MET A 1 36.66 -32.71 16.04
CA MET A 1 35.41 -32.13 16.60
C MET A 1 34.50 -31.84 15.43
N THR A 2 33.61 -32.78 15.15
CA THR A 2 32.59 -32.69 14.13
C THR A 2 31.47 -31.75 14.62
N THR A 3 31.26 -30.68 13.93
CA THR A 3 30.07 -29.81 14.08
C THR A 3 28.82 -30.63 13.89
N PRO A 4 27.82 -30.55 14.78
CA PRO A 4 26.56 -31.23 14.54
C PRO A 4 25.85 -30.60 13.31
N GLU A 5 25.47 -31.47 12.36
CA GLU A 5 24.56 -31.15 11.27
C GLU A 5 23.31 -30.51 11.86
N THR A 6 23.03 -29.28 11.51
CA THR A 6 21.74 -28.64 11.74
C THR A 6 20.70 -29.45 11.01
N THR A 7 19.92 -30.22 11.76
CA THR A 7 18.72 -30.89 11.27
C THR A 7 17.82 -29.80 10.68
N ASP A 8 17.56 -29.89 9.39
CA ASP A 8 16.73 -28.97 8.61
C ASP A 8 15.29 -29.10 9.15
N ALA A 9 14.98 -28.27 10.14
CA ALA A 9 13.73 -28.33 10.90
C ALA A 9 12.61 -27.73 10.06
N ARG A 10 11.94 -28.57 9.25
CA ARG A 10 10.88 -28.16 8.32
C ARG A 10 9.50 -28.38 8.91
N TRP A 11 8.60 -27.45 8.66
CA TRP A 11 7.18 -27.64 8.89
C TRP A 11 6.64 -28.73 7.96
N THR A 12 5.66 -29.49 8.45
CA THR A 12 5.00 -30.55 7.69
C THR A 12 3.55 -30.16 7.44
N ARG A 13 3.15 -30.11 6.19
CA ARG A 13 1.73 -30.01 5.80
C ARG A 13 1.11 -31.40 5.94
N ALA A 14 0.05 -31.52 6.72
CA ALA A 14 -0.75 -32.70 6.85
C ALA A 14 -2.13 -32.47 6.20
N ALA A 15 -2.49 -33.32 5.24
CA ALA A 15 -3.77 -33.29 4.58
C ALA A 15 -4.50 -34.62 4.92
N CYS A 16 -5.71 -34.54 5.44
CA CYS A 16 -6.52 -35.68 5.86
C CYS A 16 -7.89 -35.60 5.21
N THR A 17 -8.23 -36.63 4.43
CA THR A 17 -9.57 -36.78 3.84
C THR A 17 -10.38 -37.77 4.66
N PRO A 18 -11.47 -37.33 5.33
CA PRO A 18 -12.36 -38.23 6.07
C PRO A 18 -12.91 -39.32 5.20
N SER A 19 -13.05 -40.54 5.76
CA SER A 19 -13.69 -41.67 5.04
C SER A 19 -15.17 -41.42 4.80
N THR A 20 -15.82 -40.67 5.71
CA THR A 20 -17.22 -40.27 5.64
C THR A 20 -17.37 -38.88 6.30
N ALA A 21 -18.40 -38.14 5.92
CA ALA A 21 -18.61 -36.76 6.42
C ALA A 21 -18.79 -36.66 7.95
N ASP A 22 -19.38 -37.70 8.56
CA ASP A 22 -19.57 -37.75 10.02
C ASP A 22 -18.25 -37.93 10.81
N ARG A 23 -17.16 -38.32 10.18
CA ARG A 23 -15.82 -38.42 10.79
C ARG A 23 -15.05 -37.10 10.87
N THR A 24 -15.49 -36.06 10.16
CA THR A 24 -14.81 -34.78 10.10
C THR A 24 -14.54 -34.18 11.49
N ALA A 25 -15.56 -34.09 12.33
CA ALA A 25 -15.43 -33.54 13.68
C ALA A 25 -14.43 -34.30 14.58
N ALA A 26 -14.45 -35.66 14.48
CA ALA A 26 -13.53 -36.49 15.25
C ALA A 26 -12.08 -36.31 14.78
N LEU A 27 -11.84 -36.19 13.48
CA LEU A 27 -10.52 -35.92 12.92
C LEU A 27 -10.00 -34.53 13.30
N ILE A 28 -10.84 -33.51 13.25
CA ILE A 28 -10.46 -32.13 13.69
C ILE A 28 -10.05 -32.14 15.17
N ALA A 29 -10.85 -32.80 16.02
CA ALA A 29 -10.53 -32.95 17.44
C ALA A 29 -9.20 -33.67 17.67
N ALA A 30 -8.93 -34.74 16.91
CA ALA A 30 -7.66 -35.48 16.98
C ALA A 30 -6.45 -34.63 16.53
N MET A 31 -6.62 -33.80 15.50
CA MET A 31 -5.58 -32.85 15.03
C MET A 31 -5.21 -31.87 16.13
N PHE A 32 -6.20 -31.20 16.73
CA PHE A 32 -5.93 -30.23 17.83
C PHE A 32 -5.34 -30.91 19.08
N ALA A 33 -5.80 -32.13 19.44
CA ALA A 33 -5.26 -32.86 20.58
C ALA A 33 -3.80 -33.31 20.43
N THR A 34 -3.28 -33.25 19.21
CA THR A 34 -1.91 -33.67 18.88
C THR A 34 -1.02 -32.58 18.36
N GLY A 35 -1.43 -31.30 18.55
CA GLY A 35 -0.58 -30.13 18.36
C GLY A 35 -0.80 -29.36 17.05
N ALA A 36 -1.96 -29.50 16.42
CA ALA A 36 -2.35 -28.59 15.35
C ALA A 36 -2.81 -27.25 15.95
N ASP A 37 -2.24 -26.14 15.49
CA ASP A 37 -2.64 -24.78 15.90
C ASP A 37 -3.87 -24.27 15.13
N GLY A 38 -4.16 -24.88 13.98
CA GLY A 38 -5.30 -24.56 13.13
C GLY A 38 -5.58 -25.67 12.13
N VAL A 39 -6.86 -25.79 11.76
CA VAL A 39 -7.31 -26.72 10.70
C VAL A 39 -8.20 -25.94 9.75
N HIS A 40 -7.96 -26.04 8.45
CA HIS A 40 -8.85 -25.49 7.43
C HIS A 40 -9.37 -26.60 6.50
N GLU A 41 -10.52 -26.37 5.94
CA GLU A 41 -11.13 -27.27 4.97
C GLU A 41 -10.79 -26.82 3.55
N ASP A 42 -10.23 -27.75 2.77
CA ASP A 42 -9.96 -27.58 1.34
C ASP A 42 -10.80 -28.63 0.59
N GLY A 43 -12.01 -28.25 0.21
CA GLY A 43 -13.02 -29.15 -0.29
C GLY A 43 -13.40 -30.18 0.75
N ALA A 44 -13.16 -31.47 0.45
CA ALA A 44 -13.39 -32.59 1.37
C ALA A 44 -12.19 -32.96 2.26
N THR A 45 -11.10 -32.18 2.19
CA THR A 45 -9.83 -32.47 2.86
C THR A 45 -9.58 -31.50 3.98
N LEU A 46 -9.24 -31.99 5.16
CA LEU A 46 -8.77 -31.23 6.31
C LEU A 46 -7.27 -30.99 6.19
N VAL A 47 -6.82 -29.77 6.27
CA VAL A 47 -5.40 -29.41 6.16
C VAL A 47 -4.93 -28.70 7.40
N THR A 48 -3.81 -29.15 7.94
CA THR A 48 -3.09 -28.48 9.03
C THR A 48 -1.59 -28.47 8.78
N HIS A 49 -0.87 -27.72 9.60
CA HIS A 49 0.58 -27.62 9.56
C HIS A 49 1.16 -28.00 10.91
N LEU A 50 2.12 -28.92 10.89
CA LEU A 50 2.81 -29.37 12.08
C LEU A 50 4.16 -28.69 12.19
N ALA A 51 4.46 -28.18 13.38
CA ALA A 51 5.77 -27.60 13.67
C ALA A 51 6.89 -28.64 13.52
N PRO A 52 8.13 -28.23 13.27
CA PRO A 52 9.27 -29.14 13.19
C PRO A 52 9.51 -29.98 14.44
N THR A 53 9.00 -29.51 15.57
CA THR A 53 9.08 -30.21 16.89
C THR A 53 7.89 -31.10 17.18
N ALA A 54 6.92 -31.18 16.28
CA ALA A 54 5.70 -32.00 16.48
C ALA A 54 6.02 -33.50 16.40
N ASP A 55 5.36 -34.28 17.28
CA ASP A 55 5.41 -35.71 17.23
C ASP A 55 4.44 -36.23 16.14
N VAL A 56 5.02 -36.37 14.93
CA VAL A 56 4.27 -36.79 13.73
C VAL A 56 3.70 -38.22 13.88
N GLU A 57 4.38 -39.13 14.59
CA GLU A 57 3.91 -40.49 14.81
C GLU A 57 2.67 -40.50 15.69
N ARG A 58 2.69 -39.71 16.78
CA ARG A 58 1.54 -39.52 17.67
C ARG A 58 0.37 -38.90 16.92
N PHE A 59 0.63 -37.88 16.08
CA PHE A 59 -0.38 -37.25 15.24
C PHE A 59 -1.06 -38.26 14.31
N LEU A 60 -0.28 -39.05 13.56
CA LEU A 60 -0.80 -40.05 12.65
C LEU A 60 -1.60 -41.15 13.40
N ALA A 61 -1.12 -41.58 14.58
CA ALA A 61 -1.79 -42.58 15.39
C ALA A 61 -3.16 -42.08 15.86
N ALA A 62 -3.27 -40.82 16.26
CA ALA A 62 -4.53 -40.20 16.68
C ALA A 62 -5.54 -40.10 15.54
N LEU A 63 -5.09 -39.70 14.34
CA LEU A 63 -5.97 -39.62 13.16
C LEU A 63 -6.50 -41.04 12.76
N ARG A 64 -5.63 -42.03 12.75
CA ARG A 64 -6.03 -43.40 12.45
C ARG A 64 -6.95 -44.00 13.52
N ALA A 65 -6.83 -43.58 14.78
CA ALA A 65 -7.76 -44.00 15.84
C ALA A 65 -9.14 -43.32 15.65
N ALA A 66 -9.18 -42.05 15.21
CA ALA A 66 -10.42 -41.33 14.94
C ALA A 66 -11.14 -41.84 13.68
N ASP A 67 -10.39 -42.13 12.64
CA ASP A 67 -10.90 -42.64 11.36
C ASP A 67 -9.84 -43.56 10.69
N PRO A 68 -9.93 -44.91 10.90
CA PRO A 68 -8.97 -45.86 10.33
C PRO A 68 -8.91 -45.89 8.80
N ALA A 69 -9.96 -45.43 8.12
CA ALA A 69 -10.06 -45.44 6.66
C ALA A 69 -9.82 -44.09 6.03
N SER A 70 -9.43 -43.07 6.85
CA SER A 70 -9.10 -41.75 6.33
C SER A 70 -7.87 -41.76 5.41
N GLY A 71 -7.91 -40.95 4.36
CA GLY A 71 -6.76 -40.69 3.50
C GLY A 71 -5.85 -39.66 4.18
N ILE A 72 -4.59 -40.02 4.50
CA ILE A 72 -3.65 -39.12 5.12
C ILE A 72 -2.43 -38.93 4.20
N ALA A 73 -2.08 -37.67 3.88
CA ALA A 73 -0.88 -37.32 3.14
C ALA A 73 -0.06 -36.29 3.94
N LEU A 74 1.22 -36.58 4.09
CA LEU A 74 2.19 -35.67 4.67
C LEU A 74 3.11 -35.17 3.56
N SER A 75 3.41 -33.87 3.56
CA SER A 75 4.41 -33.29 2.69
C SER A 75 5.25 -32.27 3.45
N PRO A 76 6.57 -32.19 3.21
CA PRO A 76 7.34 -31.11 3.75
C PRO A 76 6.76 -29.80 3.23
N LEU A 77 6.64 -28.82 4.11
CA LEU A 77 6.33 -27.46 3.71
C LEU A 77 7.64 -26.84 3.25
N GLU A 78 7.75 -26.59 1.95
CA GLU A 78 8.87 -25.79 1.47
C GLU A 78 8.83 -24.43 2.19
N PRO A 79 9.97 -23.96 2.71
CA PRO A 79 10.01 -22.64 3.33
C PRO A 79 9.60 -21.61 2.27
N ILE A 80 8.33 -21.22 2.35
CA ILE A 80 7.87 -20.08 1.55
C ILE A 80 8.45 -18.88 2.25
N ASP A 81 9.40 -18.23 1.62
CA ASP A 81 9.85 -16.94 2.08
C ASP A 81 8.71 -15.91 1.88
N TRP A 82 7.86 -15.86 2.89
CA TRP A 82 6.76 -14.90 2.92
C TRP A 82 7.26 -13.45 2.90
N SER A 83 8.52 -13.23 3.27
CA SER A 83 9.12 -11.90 3.24
C SER A 83 9.29 -11.37 1.82
N THR A 84 9.31 -12.28 0.82
CA THR A 84 9.50 -11.91 -0.60
C THR A 84 8.30 -12.25 -1.49
N LYS A 85 7.41 -13.17 -1.08
CA LYS A 85 6.27 -13.58 -1.92
C LYS A 85 5.28 -12.46 -2.26
N TRP A 86 5.13 -11.47 -1.41
CA TRP A 86 4.31 -10.31 -1.69
C TRP A 86 4.88 -9.47 -2.85
N ARG A 87 6.20 -9.55 -3.08
CA ARG A 87 6.88 -8.86 -4.19
C ARG A 87 6.40 -9.34 -5.55
N ASP A 88 6.05 -10.62 -5.68
CA ASP A 88 5.59 -11.22 -6.93
C ASP A 88 4.24 -10.65 -7.40
N ARG A 89 3.49 -10.01 -6.50
CA ARG A 89 2.20 -9.38 -6.79
C ARG A 89 2.31 -7.91 -7.14
N ILE A 90 3.44 -7.26 -6.81
CA ILE A 90 3.64 -5.85 -7.12
C ILE A 90 4.17 -5.73 -8.54
N THR A 91 3.54 -4.86 -9.31
CA THR A 91 3.88 -4.59 -10.70
C THR A 91 4.24 -3.12 -10.89
N ALA A 92 4.88 -2.81 -12.01
CA ALA A 92 5.09 -1.43 -12.41
C ALA A 92 3.80 -0.84 -12.98
N HIS A 93 3.46 0.39 -12.59
CA HIS A 93 2.27 1.10 -13.03
C HIS A 93 2.63 2.30 -13.88
N ARG A 94 2.13 2.33 -15.11
CA ARG A 94 2.29 3.49 -15.99
C ARG A 94 1.20 4.53 -15.70
N LEU A 95 1.63 5.74 -15.35
CA LEU A 95 0.79 6.88 -15.00
C LEU A 95 1.02 8.02 -16.00
N GLY A 96 0.47 7.88 -17.20
CA GLY A 96 0.72 8.82 -18.30
C GLY A 96 2.18 8.78 -18.76
N ALA A 97 2.91 9.89 -18.60
CA ALA A 97 4.33 10.00 -18.93
C ALA A 97 5.27 9.38 -17.88
N LEU A 98 4.78 9.10 -16.68
CA LEU A 98 5.56 8.52 -15.59
C LEU A 98 5.25 7.03 -15.41
N THR A 99 6.23 6.31 -14.88
CA THR A 99 6.07 4.92 -14.42
C THR A 99 6.44 4.86 -12.95
N VAL A 100 5.59 4.29 -12.10
CA VAL A 100 5.91 4.00 -10.70
C VAL A 100 6.21 2.52 -10.59
N THR A 101 7.31 2.17 -9.95
CA THR A 101 7.80 0.79 -9.88
C THR A 101 8.54 0.53 -8.57
N PRO A 102 8.52 -0.70 -8.04
CA PRO A 102 9.41 -1.06 -6.95
C PRO A 102 10.87 -1.20 -7.44
N PRO A 103 11.86 -1.14 -6.53
CA PRO A 103 13.29 -1.17 -6.90
C PRO A 103 13.71 -2.37 -7.76
N TRP A 104 13.16 -3.56 -7.48
CA TRP A 104 13.54 -4.79 -8.18
C TRP A 104 13.01 -4.88 -9.62
N LEU A 105 12.09 -4.00 -10.02
CA LEU A 105 11.60 -3.89 -11.40
C LEU A 105 12.14 -2.64 -12.12
N ALA A 106 12.84 -1.74 -11.44
CA ALA A 106 13.27 -0.46 -11.97
C ALA A 106 14.19 -0.57 -13.21
N ALA A 107 15.04 -1.59 -13.25
CA ALA A 107 15.99 -1.80 -14.36
C ALA A 107 15.31 -2.03 -15.72
N GLY A 108 14.01 -2.37 -15.74
CA GLY A 108 13.22 -2.58 -16.97
C GLY A 108 12.59 -1.30 -17.54
N HIS A 109 12.82 -0.13 -16.91
CA HIS A 109 12.15 1.12 -17.24
C HIS A 109 13.12 2.27 -17.51
N GLU A 110 12.67 3.29 -18.27
CA GLU A 110 13.44 4.50 -18.58
C GLU A 110 13.65 5.36 -17.31
N PRO A 111 14.89 5.57 -16.83
CA PRO A 111 15.14 6.26 -15.58
C PRO A 111 14.58 7.68 -15.47
N ALA A 112 14.56 8.42 -16.59
CA ALA A 112 14.10 9.81 -16.63
C ALA A 112 12.60 9.94 -16.29
N THR A 113 11.81 8.92 -16.59
CA THR A 113 10.35 8.90 -16.39
C THR A 113 9.90 7.92 -15.30
N THR A 114 10.85 7.25 -14.65
CA THR A 114 10.56 6.24 -13.64
C THR A 114 10.67 6.82 -12.24
N ILE A 115 9.67 6.55 -11.43
CA ILE A 115 9.64 6.80 -9.99
C ILE A 115 9.78 5.45 -9.28
N VAL A 116 10.83 5.31 -8.51
CA VAL A 116 11.12 4.09 -7.74
C VAL A 116 10.58 4.27 -6.33
N ILE A 117 9.63 3.43 -5.91
CA ILE A 117 9.06 3.45 -4.57
C ILE A 117 9.37 2.12 -3.88
N GLU A 118 10.08 2.18 -2.75
CA GLU A 118 10.24 1.02 -1.88
C GLU A 118 8.92 0.78 -1.15
N PRO A 119 8.23 -0.34 -1.42
CA PRO A 119 7.00 -0.67 -0.72
C PRO A 119 7.28 -0.95 0.76
N ALA A 120 6.58 -0.24 1.63
CA ALA A 120 6.64 -0.39 3.08
C ALA A 120 5.22 -0.36 3.66
N MET A 121 5.10 -0.11 4.95
CA MET A 121 3.78 0.08 5.59
C MET A 121 3.12 1.42 5.19
N ALA A 122 3.89 2.36 4.63
CA ALA A 122 3.38 3.63 4.16
C ALA A 122 2.46 3.48 2.93
N PHE A 123 1.39 4.27 2.89
CA PHE A 123 0.49 4.35 1.72
C PHE A 123 1.21 4.99 0.52
N GLY A 124 0.81 4.60 -0.71
CA GLY A 124 1.28 5.28 -1.92
C GLY A 124 2.32 4.51 -2.74
N THR A 125 2.15 3.20 -2.93
CA THR A 125 2.99 2.39 -3.84
C THR A 125 2.78 2.69 -5.33
N GLY A 126 1.82 3.56 -5.68
CA GLY A 126 1.41 3.83 -7.05
C GLY A 126 0.29 2.94 -7.59
N GLU A 127 -0.05 1.85 -6.89
CA GLU A 127 -1.12 0.92 -7.29
C GLU A 127 -2.52 1.48 -7.08
N HIS A 128 -2.69 2.34 -6.08
CA HIS A 128 -4.03 2.79 -5.72
C HIS A 128 -4.61 3.76 -6.76
N PRO A 129 -5.90 3.62 -7.15
CA PRO A 129 -6.55 4.49 -8.12
C PRO A 129 -6.44 5.98 -7.80
N THR A 130 -6.50 6.36 -6.52
CA THR A 130 -6.37 7.75 -6.08
C THR A 130 -5.01 8.35 -6.41
N THR A 131 -3.92 7.60 -6.19
CA THR A 131 -2.57 8.04 -6.55
C THR A 131 -2.44 8.23 -8.05
N ARG A 132 -2.99 7.29 -8.84
CA ARG A 132 -3.01 7.38 -10.30
C ARG A 132 -3.80 8.59 -10.80
N GLY A 133 -4.96 8.85 -10.19
CA GLY A 133 -5.80 10.00 -10.50
C GLY A 133 -5.08 11.33 -10.28
N VAL A 134 -4.44 11.51 -9.12
CA VAL A 134 -3.65 12.71 -8.82
C VAL A 134 -2.53 12.91 -9.85
N VAL A 135 -1.76 11.87 -10.16
CA VAL A 135 -0.65 11.98 -11.12
C VAL A 135 -1.15 12.32 -12.52
N ARG A 136 -2.28 11.77 -12.98
CA ARG A 136 -2.88 12.16 -14.29
C ARG A 136 -3.30 13.62 -14.32
N LEU A 137 -3.96 14.11 -13.26
CA LEU A 137 -4.35 15.52 -13.17
C LEU A 137 -3.15 16.47 -13.04
N LEU A 138 -2.10 16.03 -12.34
CA LEU A 138 -0.87 16.81 -12.14
C LEU A 138 -0.09 17.02 -13.45
N GLN A 139 -0.03 16.00 -14.31
CA GLN A 139 0.66 16.09 -15.61
C GLN A 139 0.03 17.10 -16.57
N ALA A 140 -1.22 17.48 -16.35
CA ALA A 140 -1.95 18.42 -17.19
C ALA A 140 -1.74 19.91 -16.78
N ILE A 141 -0.86 20.18 -15.83
CA ILE A 141 -0.53 21.55 -15.39
C ILE A 141 0.98 21.83 -15.53
N PRO A 142 1.37 23.08 -15.83
CA PRO A 142 2.79 23.42 -15.87
C PRO A 142 3.37 23.48 -14.45
N LEU A 143 4.41 22.66 -14.21
CA LEU A 143 5.08 22.61 -12.91
C LEU A 143 6.48 23.23 -12.93
N ALA A 144 6.96 23.68 -14.07
CA ALA A 144 8.29 24.27 -14.17
C ALA A 144 8.43 25.49 -13.25
N GLY A 145 9.31 25.37 -12.26
CA GLY A 145 9.56 26.43 -11.28
C GLY A 145 8.53 26.53 -10.14
N ALA A 146 7.49 25.70 -10.14
CA ALA A 146 6.43 25.75 -9.14
C ALA A 146 6.89 25.27 -7.76
N SER A 147 6.28 25.84 -6.69
CA SER A 147 6.28 25.31 -5.34
C SER A 147 5.03 24.46 -5.12
N VAL A 148 5.21 23.28 -4.52
CA VAL A 148 4.16 22.28 -4.31
C VAL A 148 4.12 21.87 -2.84
N ALA A 149 2.95 21.70 -2.26
CA ALA A 149 2.75 21.01 -0.98
C ALA A 149 1.98 19.71 -1.22
N ASP A 150 2.49 18.60 -0.71
CA ASP A 150 1.87 17.27 -0.73
C ASP A 150 1.49 16.91 0.70
N LEU A 151 0.19 16.85 0.98
CA LEU A 151 -0.37 16.67 2.32
C LEU A 151 -0.81 15.23 2.54
N GLY A 152 -0.34 14.62 3.63
CA GLY A 152 -0.45 13.18 3.84
C GLY A 152 0.40 12.44 2.83
N ALA A 153 1.68 12.81 2.76
CA ALA A 153 2.59 12.39 1.69
C ALA A 153 2.85 10.87 1.64
N GLY A 154 2.69 10.16 2.76
CA GLY A 154 2.93 8.73 2.87
C GLY A 154 4.32 8.35 2.36
N SER A 155 4.39 7.57 1.28
CA SER A 155 5.64 7.19 0.60
C SER A 155 6.35 8.34 -0.13
N ALA A 156 5.79 9.55 -0.16
CA ALA A 156 6.18 10.71 -0.95
C ALA A 156 6.05 10.54 -2.48
N VAL A 157 5.29 9.56 -2.96
CA VAL A 157 5.16 9.30 -4.41
C VAL A 157 4.65 10.50 -5.19
N LEU A 158 3.69 11.27 -4.65
CA LEU A 158 3.13 12.44 -5.31
C LEU A 158 4.11 13.61 -5.30
N ALA A 159 4.81 13.82 -4.18
CA ALA A 159 5.88 14.81 -4.07
C ALA A 159 7.01 14.53 -5.08
N ILE A 160 7.43 13.27 -5.19
CA ILE A 160 8.45 12.83 -6.17
C ILE A 160 7.93 13.05 -7.59
N ALA A 161 6.66 12.71 -7.87
CA ALA A 161 6.04 12.95 -9.18
C ALA A 161 6.05 14.45 -9.53
N ALA A 162 5.68 15.32 -8.60
CA ALA A 162 5.74 16.77 -8.82
C ALA A 162 7.16 17.26 -9.16
N ALA A 163 8.17 16.80 -8.42
CA ALA A 163 9.57 17.14 -8.67
C ALA A 163 10.06 16.63 -10.04
N ARG A 164 9.69 15.39 -10.43
CA ARG A 164 10.00 14.81 -11.76
C ARG A 164 9.33 15.58 -12.90
N LEU A 165 8.16 16.13 -12.67
CA LEU A 165 7.42 16.96 -13.64
C LEU A 165 7.90 18.41 -13.69
N GLY A 166 8.91 18.79 -12.89
CA GLY A 166 9.57 20.09 -12.99
C GLY A 166 9.33 21.07 -11.85
N ALA A 167 8.64 20.67 -10.78
CA ALA A 167 8.51 21.49 -9.58
C ALA A 167 9.90 21.86 -9.02
N ALA A 168 10.08 23.14 -8.70
CA ALA A 168 11.35 23.64 -8.16
C ALA A 168 11.50 23.34 -6.66
N ARG A 169 10.39 23.30 -5.94
CA ARG A 169 10.35 23.00 -4.51
C ARG A 169 9.09 22.25 -4.15
N VAL A 170 9.23 21.18 -3.40
CA VAL A 170 8.11 20.35 -2.94
C VAL A 170 8.26 20.13 -1.44
N PHE A 171 7.16 20.33 -0.71
CA PHE A 171 7.05 20.05 0.71
C PHE A 171 6.13 18.84 0.90
N ALA A 172 6.71 17.71 1.23
CA ALA A 172 5.99 16.47 1.55
C ALA A 172 5.69 16.44 3.05
N ILE A 173 4.46 16.74 3.44
CA ILE A 173 4.05 16.84 4.84
C ILE A 173 3.34 15.55 5.24
N GLU A 174 3.86 14.87 6.27
CA GLU A 174 3.33 13.62 6.78
C GLU A 174 3.32 13.64 8.31
N HIS A 175 2.22 13.22 8.92
CA HIS A 175 2.09 13.22 10.38
C HIS A 175 2.48 11.88 11.02
N ASP A 176 2.45 10.80 10.23
CA ASP A 176 2.81 9.46 10.69
C ASP A 176 4.33 9.29 10.69
N ALA A 177 4.93 9.31 11.89
CA ALA A 177 6.36 9.15 12.09
C ALA A 177 6.92 7.86 11.47
N ASP A 178 6.12 6.78 11.42
CA ASP A 178 6.54 5.50 10.84
C ASP A 178 6.70 5.58 9.31
N SER A 179 6.04 6.52 8.66
CA SER A 179 6.13 6.76 7.22
C SER A 179 7.31 7.63 6.79
N ILE A 180 7.85 8.47 7.69
CA ILE A 180 8.88 9.47 7.37
C ILE A 180 10.15 8.83 6.79
N GLY A 181 10.68 7.81 7.46
CA GLY A 181 11.90 7.14 6.98
C GLY A 181 11.75 6.52 5.60
N ASN A 182 10.55 6.01 5.26
CA ASN A 182 10.27 5.48 3.93
C ASN A 182 10.17 6.61 2.88
N ALA A 183 9.50 7.74 3.22
CA ALA A 183 9.42 8.91 2.35
C ALA A 183 10.81 9.47 2.01
N GLU A 184 11.67 9.65 3.00
CA GLU A 184 13.05 10.15 2.82
C GLU A 184 13.90 9.20 1.97
N LEU A 185 13.77 7.88 2.21
CA LEU A 185 14.44 6.87 1.39
C LEU A 185 14.00 6.99 -0.08
N ASN A 186 12.69 7.07 -0.33
CA ASN A 186 12.14 7.19 -1.68
C ASN A 186 12.59 8.48 -2.36
N VAL A 187 12.57 9.61 -1.66
CA VAL A 187 13.06 10.91 -2.17
C VAL A 187 14.52 10.82 -2.57
N THR A 188 15.35 10.21 -1.74
CA THR A 188 16.79 10.00 -2.00
C THR A 188 17.02 9.05 -3.19
N THR A 189 16.33 7.91 -3.21
CA THR A 189 16.41 6.91 -4.29
C THR A 189 16.07 7.50 -5.65
N ASN A 190 15.11 8.44 -5.69
CA ASN A 190 14.72 9.12 -6.92
C ASN A 190 15.61 10.32 -7.28
N GLY A 191 16.62 10.67 -6.48
CA GLY A 191 17.55 11.77 -6.76
C GLY A 191 16.86 13.13 -6.80
N VAL A 192 15.85 13.35 -5.95
CA VAL A 192 15.10 14.63 -5.88
C VAL A 192 15.19 15.32 -4.50
N ALA A 193 16.10 14.87 -3.64
CA ALA A 193 16.28 15.42 -2.29
C ALA A 193 16.71 16.89 -2.27
N ASP A 194 17.22 17.41 -3.36
CA ASP A 194 17.52 18.83 -3.57
C ASP A 194 16.27 19.69 -3.73
N ARG A 195 15.14 19.10 -4.09
CA ARG A 195 13.86 19.77 -4.37
C ARG A 195 12.71 19.35 -3.46
N VAL A 196 12.76 18.16 -2.90
CA VAL A 196 11.71 17.61 -2.03
C VAL A 196 12.19 17.60 -0.59
N ALA A 197 11.51 18.35 0.28
CA ALA A 197 11.68 18.31 1.73
C ALA A 197 10.56 17.49 2.36
N VAL A 198 10.91 16.43 3.08
CA VAL A 198 9.97 15.67 3.91
C VAL A 198 9.86 16.36 5.27
N LEU A 199 8.65 16.64 5.70
CA LEU A 199 8.34 17.36 6.94
C LEU A 199 7.41 16.50 7.79
N GLU A 200 7.89 16.08 8.96
CA GLU A 200 7.08 15.38 9.94
C GLU A 200 6.20 16.37 10.72
N GLY A 201 4.89 16.16 10.69
CA GLY A 201 3.95 16.92 11.50
C GLY A 201 2.57 17.10 10.88
N ASP A 202 1.74 17.83 11.60
CA ASP A 202 0.36 18.12 11.20
C ASP A 202 0.34 19.17 10.07
N ALA A 203 -0.37 18.82 9.00
CA ALA A 203 -0.55 19.72 7.85
C ALA A 203 -1.20 21.07 8.25
N GLN A 204 -2.05 21.09 9.27
CA GLN A 204 -2.65 22.35 9.76
C GLN A 204 -1.61 23.30 10.35
N LEU A 205 -0.54 22.77 10.90
CA LEU A 205 0.54 23.55 11.50
C LEU A 205 1.65 23.90 10.50
N LEU A 206 1.98 22.96 9.61
CA LEU A 206 3.14 23.09 8.74
C LEU A 206 2.83 23.77 7.41
N LEU A 207 1.63 23.58 6.83
CA LEU A 207 1.27 24.20 5.55
C LEU A 207 1.37 25.73 5.58
N PRO A 208 0.93 26.46 6.63
CA PRO A 208 1.09 27.91 6.71
C PRO A 208 2.55 28.38 6.71
N LEU A 209 3.48 27.55 7.19
CA LEU A 209 4.91 27.91 7.27
C LEU A 209 5.61 27.83 5.90
N VAL A 210 5.05 27.07 4.97
CA VAL A 210 5.61 26.90 3.62
C VAL A 210 4.80 27.65 2.55
N ALA A 211 3.67 28.24 2.95
CA ALA A 211 2.80 29.05 2.08
C ALA A 211 3.44 30.38 1.69
N PRO A 212 3.07 31.00 0.54
CA PRO A 212 2.12 30.46 -0.43
C PRO A 212 2.76 29.45 -1.39
N VAL A 213 1.99 28.44 -1.81
CA VAL A 213 2.43 27.44 -2.81
C VAL A 213 1.56 27.50 -4.07
N GLN A 214 2.11 27.16 -5.23
CA GLN A 214 1.36 27.16 -6.49
C GLN A 214 0.46 25.93 -6.65
N VAL A 215 0.84 24.80 -6.05
CA VAL A 215 0.06 23.57 -6.13
C VAL A 215 -0.05 22.93 -4.76
N ILE A 216 -1.25 22.50 -4.42
CA ILE A 216 -1.51 21.65 -3.25
C ILE A 216 -2.03 20.31 -3.75
N LEU A 217 -1.38 19.24 -3.32
CA LEU A 217 -1.80 17.85 -3.49
C LEU A 217 -2.31 17.34 -2.15
N ALA A 218 -3.48 16.73 -2.13
CA ALA A 218 -4.02 16.10 -0.94
C ALA A 218 -4.80 14.84 -1.33
N ASN A 219 -4.18 13.68 -1.08
CA ASN A 219 -4.80 12.36 -1.30
C ASN A 219 -5.17 11.75 0.04
N ILE A 220 -6.21 12.31 0.66
CA ILE A 220 -6.68 11.98 2.00
C ILE A 220 -8.21 11.89 2.01
N ILE A 221 -8.81 11.32 3.06
CA ILE A 221 -10.26 11.10 3.13
C ILE A 221 -11.05 12.42 3.07
N SER A 222 -12.23 12.36 2.48
CA SER A 222 -13.11 13.51 2.20
C SER A 222 -13.42 14.37 3.42
N SER A 223 -13.67 13.76 4.59
CA SER A 223 -13.96 14.47 5.83
C SER A 223 -12.82 15.40 6.26
N VAL A 224 -11.57 14.93 6.15
CA VAL A 224 -10.39 15.73 6.48
C VAL A 224 -10.17 16.82 5.43
N LEU A 225 -10.41 16.52 4.15
CA LEU A 225 -10.33 17.54 3.08
C LEU A 225 -11.29 18.69 3.35
N LEU A 226 -12.53 18.42 3.78
CA LEU A 226 -13.51 19.44 4.11
C LEU A 226 -13.07 20.33 5.28
N GLU A 227 -12.51 19.73 6.31
CA GLU A 227 -11.96 20.47 7.46
C GLU A 227 -10.80 21.38 7.06
N LEU A 228 -9.92 20.89 6.19
CA LEU A 228 -8.74 21.62 5.73
C LEU A 228 -9.04 22.66 4.65
N LEU A 229 -10.19 22.61 3.98
CA LEU A 229 -10.49 23.42 2.80
C LEU A 229 -10.24 24.95 2.98
N PRO A 230 -10.61 25.58 4.11
CA PRO A 230 -10.29 27.00 4.34
C PRO A 230 -8.78 27.27 4.40
N LEU A 231 -8.02 26.37 5.06
CA LEU A 231 -6.58 26.47 5.19
C LEU A 231 -5.87 26.28 3.85
N LEU A 232 -6.30 25.26 3.07
CA LEU A 232 -5.78 25.01 1.73
C LEU A 232 -5.92 26.25 0.86
N GLY A 233 -7.11 26.87 0.90
CA GLY A 233 -7.39 28.07 0.15
C GLY A 233 -6.57 29.31 0.58
N ALA A 234 -6.28 29.43 1.88
CA ALA A 234 -5.45 30.50 2.41
C ALA A 234 -3.95 30.32 2.11
N SER A 235 -3.53 29.08 1.89
CA SER A 235 -2.12 28.70 1.64
C SER A 235 -1.75 28.67 0.16
N LEU A 236 -2.73 28.79 -0.73
CA LEU A 236 -2.51 28.77 -2.17
C LEU A 236 -2.08 30.15 -2.68
N ALA A 237 -1.12 30.17 -3.60
CA ALA A 237 -0.74 31.39 -4.33
C ALA A 237 -1.90 31.89 -5.21
N PRO A 238 -1.93 33.16 -5.62
CA PRO A 238 -2.82 33.60 -6.67
C PRO A 238 -2.69 32.72 -7.91
N ASP A 239 -3.82 32.36 -8.52
CA ASP A 239 -3.87 31.41 -9.65
C ASP A 239 -3.37 29.98 -9.37
N GLY A 240 -3.15 29.64 -8.10
CA GLY A 240 -2.75 28.30 -7.69
C GLY A 240 -3.83 27.26 -7.91
N VAL A 241 -3.43 25.99 -7.79
CA VAL A 241 -4.24 24.83 -8.11
C VAL A 241 -4.26 23.85 -6.93
N MET A 242 -5.39 23.30 -6.60
CA MET A 242 -5.48 22.15 -5.72
C MET A 242 -5.87 20.89 -6.51
N ILE A 243 -5.25 19.76 -6.18
CA ILE A 243 -5.65 18.43 -6.63
C ILE A 243 -6.00 17.63 -5.39
N LEU A 244 -7.27 17.29 -5.27
CA LEU A 244 -7.83 16.58 -4.13
C LEU A 244 -8.25 15.16 -4.55
N SER A 245 -7.95 14.18 -3.74
CA SER A 245 -8.23 12.77 -3.99
C SER A 245 -8.41 12.00 -2.67
N GLY A 246 -8.63 10.68 -2.73
CA GLY A 246 -9.02 9.90 -1.56
C GLY A 246 -10.53 10.00 -1.29
N ILE A 247 -11.29 10.40 -2.29
CA ILE A 247 -12.73 10.67 -2.23
C ILE A 247 -13.47 9.52 -2.93
N LEU A 248 -14.50 8.97 -2.30
CA LEU A 248 -15.37 8.00 -2.95
C LEU A 248 -16.29 8.69 -3.97
N ARG A 249 -16.61 8.00 -5.07
CA ARG A 249 -17.53 8.54 -6.09
C ARG A 249 -18.91 8.89 -5.54
N GLU A 250 -19.36 8.18 -4.53
CA GLU A 250 -20.62 8.47 -3.82
C GLU A 250 -20.58 9.78 -3.03
N GLU A 251 -19.36 10.23 -2.63
CA GLU A 251 -19.17 11.50 -1.92
C GLU A 251 -19.00 12.70 -2.87
N ARG A 252 -18.95 12.47 -4.18
CA ARG A 252 -18.67 13.51 -5.18
C ARG A 252 -19.60 14.71 -5.08
N GLU A 253 -20.91 14.48 -5.00
CA GLU A 253 -21.90 15.58 -4.95
C GLU A 253 -21.74 16.46 -3.71
N MET A 254 -21.45 15.85 -2.57
CA MET A 254 -21.16 16.56 -1.32
C MET A 254 -19.89 17.41 -1.46
N MET A 255 -18.81 16.83 -2.01
CA MET A 255 -17.55 17.53 -2.21
C MET A 255 -17.67 18.68 -3.21
N VAL A 256 -18.37 18.47 -4.33
CA VAL A 256 -18.64 19.53 -5.33
C VAL A 256 -19.37 20.69 -4.67
N SER A 257 -20.45 20.43 -3.93
CA SER A 257 -21.23 21.45 -3.25
C SER A 257 -20.37 22.26 -2.25
N ALA A 258 -19.50 21.59 -1.50
CA ALA A 258 -18.60 22.25 -0.55
C ALA A 258 -17.54 23.11 -1.25
N LEU A 259 -16.95 22.61 -2.34
CA LEU A 259 -15.97 23.33 -3.15
C LEU A 259 -16.58 24.59 -3.77
N GLU A 260 -17.76 24.46 -4.38
CA GLU A 260 -18.48 25.60 -4.99
C GLU A 260 -18.88 26.66 -3.95
N ALA A 261 -19.39 26.21 -2.79
CA ALA A 261 -19.74 27.10 -1.68
C ALA A 261 -18.51 27.89 -1.13
N ALA A 262 -17.31 27.27 -1.20
CA ALA A 262 -16.04 27.90 -0.84
C ALA A 262 -15.43 28.73 -1.99
N GLY A 263 -16.11 28.88 -3.13
CA GLY A 263 -15.67 29.67 -4.27
C GLY A 263 -14.67 29.00 -5.18
N TRP A 264 -14.58 27.66 -5.13
CA TRP A 264 -13.72 26.86 -6.01
C TRP A 264 -14.50 26.40 -7.25
N ARG A 265 -13.80 26.41 -8.36
CA ARG A 265 -14.32 25.89 -9.64
C ARG A 265 -13.55 24.64 -10.02
N ILE A 266 -14.26 23.57 -10.36
CA ILE A 266 -13.68 22.34 -10.91
C ILE A 266 -13.22 22.61 -12.34
N ASP A 267 -11.96 22.36 -12.66
CA ASP A 267 -11.42 22.50 -14.02
C ASP A 267 -11.01 21.16 -14.64
N ALA A 268 -10.85 20.10 -13.84
CA ALA A 268 -10.66 18.74 -14.32
C ALA A 268 -11.03 17.71 -13.25
N GLU A 269 -11.45 16.54 -13.71
CA GLU A 269 -11.80 15.39 -12.86
C GLU A 269 -11.15 14.13 -13.41
N ASP A 270 -10.88 13.18 -12.51
CA ASP A 270 -10.47 11.82 -12.85
C ASP A 270 -11.28 10.84 -11.99
N ALA A 271 -11.71 9.75 -12.59
CA ALA A 271 -12.51 8.75 -11.87
C ALA A 271 -12.06 7.35 -12.27
N GLU A 272 -11.66 6.54 -11.30
CA GLU A 272 -11.23 5.17 -11.51
C GLU A 272 -11.81 4.28 -10.41
N GLU A 273 -12.46 3.19 -10.80
CA GLU A 273 -13.20 2.31 -9.89
C GLU A 273 -14.20 3.07 -9.02
N GLN A 274 -14.14 2.95 -7.68
CA GLN A 274 -14.99 3.71 -6.74
C GLN A 274 -14.40 5.06 -6.34
N TRP A 275 -13.26 5.47 -6.87
CA TRP A 275 -12.54 6.67 -6.47
C TRP A 275 -12.70 7.81 -7.44
N TRP A 276 -12.71 9.03 -6.88
CA TRP A 276 -12.78 10.27 -7.61
C TRP A 276 -11.69 11.21 -7.17
N SER A 277 -11.08 11.88 -8.13
CA SER A 277 -10.05 12.90 -7.94
C SER A 277 -10.45 14.15 -8.69
N VAL A 278 -10.13 15.31 -8.14
CA VAL A 278 -10.58 16.58 -8.71
C VAL A 278 -9.47 17.62 -8.66
N ARG A 279 -9.38 18.40 -9.72
CA ARG A 279 -8.54 19.59 -9.79
C ARG A 279 -9.41 20.83 -9.74
N VAL A 280 -9.08 21.78 -8.85
CA VAL A 280 -9.85 23.00 -8.64
C VAL A 280 -8.99 24.24 -8.66
N ARG A 281 -9.60 25.36 -9.07
CA ARG A 281 -9.06 26.71 -9.09
C ARG A 281 -10.07 27.70 -8.53
N ARG A 282 -9.60 28.89 -8.18
CA ARG A 282 -10.50 30.01 -7.89
C ARG A 282 -11.00 30.69 -9.12
#